data_b55ad0f3093c71b85aab6e17eae6cd1f
#
_entry.id   b55ad0f3093c71b85aab6e17eae6cd1f
#
_cell.length_a   1.000
_cell.length_b   1.000
_cell.length_c   1.000
_cell.angle_alpha   90.00
_cell.angle_beta   90.00
_cell.angle_gamma   90.00
#
_symmetry.space_group_name_H-M   'P 1'
#
loop_
_entity.id
_entity.type
_entity.pdbx_description
1 polymer ?
#
loop_
_entity_poly.entity_id
_entity_poly.type
_entity_poly.pdbx_seq_one_letter_code
_entity_poly.pdbx_strand_id
1 'polypeptide(L)'
;MGKQTKNIISAVLILLFASTTGKSQTKTAYTRYVNTFIGTAPMTDPKILGYELPAGWRSWAGLTFPGSSLPNAMVQLSPITAYGSGAGYQYEDTVIYGFTHTNKGHWNLCNIPILPVSDPGEKFSSRFSHKRESSAPGFYQVYLDDYHINVSLTSTLRCGDHKYEYKNNTGRQILFDLAKANNRVGGWAIE
;
A
#
# COMPACT_ATOMS: atom_id res chain seq x y z
N MET A 1 24.28 42.05 47.25
CA MET A 1 23.48 41.18 46.36
C MET A 1 24.39 40.10 45.77
N GLY A 2 24.69 39.06 46.48
CA GLY A 2 25.77 38.25 45.95
C GLY A 2 25.50 36.75 46.05
N LYS A 3 25.75 36.10 47.13
CA LYS A 3 25.84 34.63 47.17
C LYS A 3 24.50 33.89 47.15
N GLN A 4 23.45 34.41 47.76
CA GLN A 4 22.14 33.74 47.81
C GLN A 4 21.43 33.73 46.47
N THR A 5 21.52 34.83 45.71
CA THR A 5 20.88 34.92 44.37
C THR A 5 21.52 33.97 43.36
N LYS A 6 22.84 33.77 43.43
CA LYS A 6 23.54 32.80 42.57
C LYS A 6 23.14 31.35 42.85
N ASN A 7 22.96 30.99 44.12
CA ASN A 7 22.54 29.64 44.52
C ASN A 7 21.10 29.33 44.11
N ILE A 8 20.20 30.32 44.15
CA ILE A 8 18.81 30.16 43.69
C ILE A 8 18.75 29.96 42.17
N ILE A 9 19.51 30.74 41.39
CA ILE A 9 19.57 30.62 39.93
C ILE A 9 20.15 29.26 39.53
N SER A 10 21.19 28.76 40.18
CA SER A 10 21.76 27.44 39.94
C SER A 10 20.78 26.29 40.28
N ALA A 11 20.04 26.42 41.39
CA ALA A 11 19.03 25.42 41.77
C ALA A 11 17.84 25.38 40.77
N VAL A 12 17.39 26.52 40.27
CA VAL A 12 16.34 26.63 39.25
C VAL A 12 16.80 26.06 37.91
N LEU A 13 18.05 26.28 37.50
CA LEU A 13 18.62 25.71 36.26
C LEU A 13 18.73 24.19 36.38
N ILE A 14 19.10 23.61 37.50
CA ILE A 14 19.19 22.17 37.73
C ILE A 14 17.78 21.53 37.70
N LEU A 15 16.77 22.19 38.26
CA LEU A 15 15.39 21.74 38.21
C LEU A 15 14.81 21.76 36.78
N LEU A 16 15.17 22.75 35.97
CA LEU A 16 14.76 22.82 34.55
C LEU A 16 15.41 21.73 33.68
N PHE A 17 16.63 21.31 34.00
CA PHE A 17 17.29 20.20 33.30
C PHE A 17 16.80 18.82 33.75
N ALA A 18 16.34 18.66 34.99
CA ALA A 18 15.84 17.40 35.49
C ALA A 18 14.46 16.99 34.92
N SER A 19 13.70 17.96 34.39
CA SER A 19 12.37 17.69 33.81
C SER A 19 12.39 17.17 32.37
N THR A 20 13.56 17.05 31.73
CA THR A 20 13.66 16.58 30.34
C THR A 20 14.02 15.10 30.17
N THR A 21 14.24 14.35 31.25
CA THR A 21 14.42 12.89 31.16
C THR A 21 13.10 12.14 31.27
N GLY A 22 12.07 12.58 30.55
CA GLY A 22 10.91 11.77 30.30
C GLY A 22 11.35 10.55 29.50
N LYS A 23 11.48 9.39 30.13
CA LYS A 23 11.61 8.12 29.43
C LYS A 23 10.42 8.02 28.51
N SER A 24 10.62 8.25 27.22
CA SER A 24 9.64 7.89 26.20
C SER A 24 9.36 6.38 26.40
N GLN A 25 8.18 6.06 26.89
CA GLN A 25 7.72 4.68 26.84
C GLN A 25 7.78 4.26 25.39
N THR A 26 8.63 3.33 25.05
CA THR A 26 8.63 2.69 23.74
C THR A 26 7.26 2.03 23.58
N LYS A 27 6.34 2.73 22.92
CA LYS A 27 5.05 2.13 22.58
C LYS A 27 5.34 0.87 21.76
N THR A 28 4.94 -0.27 22.29
CA THR A 28 5.05 -1.53 21.54
C THR A 28 4.29 -1.35 20.24
N ALA A 29 5.01 -1.43 19.14
CA ALA A 29 4.38 -1.31 17.81
C ALA A 29 3.63 -2.61 17.50
N TYR A 30 2.38 -2.69 17.90
CA TYR A 30 1.53 -3.87 17.66
C TYR A 30 1.33 -4.17 16.16
N THR A 31 1.52 -3.19 15.30
CA THR A 31 1.46 -3.33 13.84
C THR A 31 2.40 -4.39 13.29
N ARG A 32 3.52 -4.69 13.98
CA ARG A 32 4.46 -5.75 13.61
C ARG A 32 3.87 -7.16 13.63
N TYR A 33 2.75 -7.36 14.32
CA TYR A 33 2.06 -8.65 14.40
C TYR A 33 0.97 -8.80 13.34
N VAL A 34 0.74 -7.78 12.52
CA VAL A 34 -0.28 -7.79 11.48
C VAL A 34 0.34 -8.25 10.17
N ASN A 35 -0.16 -9.35 9.64
CA ASN A 35 0.16 -9.79 8.28
C ASN A 35 -0.96 -9.31 7.33
N THR A 36 -0.66 -8.31 6.52
CA THR A 36 -1.61 -7.67 5.61
C THR A 36 -1.92 -8.52 4.36
N PHE A 37 -1.20 -9.63 4.15
CA PHE A 37 -1.50 -10.58 3.08
C PHE A 37 -2.59 -11.62 3.47
N ILE A 38 -2.99 -11.68 4.74
CA ILE A 38 -4.06 -12.58 5.16
C ILE A 38 -5.37 -12.22 4.45
N GLY A 39 -5.99 -13.22 3.83
CA GLY A 39 -7.24 -13.06 3.09
C GLY A 39 -7.08 -12.61 1.63
N THR A 40 -5.85 -12.41 1.13
CA THR A 40 -5.59 -12.02 -0.26
C THR A 40 -5.47 -13.21 -1.21
N ALA A 41 -5.20 -14.41 -0.70
CA ALA A 41 -5.13 -15.63 -1.50
C ALA A 41 -6.53 -16.17 -1.84
N PRO A 42 -6.74 -16.80 -2.99
CA PRO A 42 -7.96 -17.52 -3.27
C PRO A 42 -8.09 -18.76 -2.37
N MET A 43 -9.30 -19.10 -2.03
CA MET A 43 -9.62 -20.36 -1.37
C MET A 43 -10.00 -21.37 -2.43
N THR A 44 -9.31 -22.52 -2.46
CA THR A 44 -9.49 -23.54 -3.50
C THR A 44 -9.89 -24.90 -2.95
N ASP A 45 -9.87 -25.11 -1.62
CA ASP A 45 -10.22 -26.39 -1.01
C ASP A 45 -11.75 -26.59 -0.97
N PRO A 46 -12.31 -27.56 -1.72
CA PRO A 46 -13.74 -27.82 -1.75
C PRO A 46 -14.31 -28.21 -0.38
N LYS A 47 -13.51 -28.80 0.50
CA LYS A 47 -13.96 -29.17 1.85
C LYS A 47 -14.26 -27.94 2.70
N ILE A 48 -13.50 -26.87 2.51
CA ILE A 48 -13.72 -25.60 3.20
C ILE A 48 -14.85 -24.81 2.55
N LEU A 49 -14.91 -24.82 1.21
CA LEU A 49 -15.94 -24.13 0.45
C LEU A 49 -17.30 -24.80 0.56
N GLY A 50 -17.35 -26.12 0.74
CA GLY A 50 -18.57 -26.90 0.72
C GLY A 50 -19.09 -27.20 -0.71
N TYR A 51 -18.34 -26.84 -1.74
CA TYR A 51 -18.64 -27.11 -3.16
C TYR A 51 -17.37 -27.11 -4.01
N GLU A 52 -17.46 -27.70 -5.20
CA GLU A 52 -16.41 -27.67 -6.21
C GLU A 52 -16.47 -26.37 -7.02
N LEU A 53 -15.32 -25.71 -7.18
CA LEU A 53 -15.22 -24.54 -8.06
C LEU A 53 -15.22 -24.97 -9.53
N PRO A 54 -15.97 -24.29 -10.41
CA PRO A 54 -15.83 -24.49 -11.85
C PRO A 54 -14.40 -24.22 -12.32
N ALA A 55 -13.97 -24.91 -13.37
CA ALA A 55 -12.64 -24.75 -13.93
C ALA A 55 -12.36 -23.27 -14.29
N GLY A 56 -11.22 -22.75 -13.83
CA GLY A 56 -10.82 -21.36 -14.04
C GLY A 56 -11.46 -20.34 -13.08
N TRP A 57 -12.33 -20.77 -12.18
CA TRP A 57 -12.89 -19.89 -11.16
C TRP A 57 -11.99 -19.84 -9.93
N ARG A 58 -12.01 -18.68 -9.27
CA ARG A 58 -11.34 -18.46 -7.99
C ARG A 58 -12.36 -18.02 -6.95
N SER A 59 -12.29 -18.58 -5.76
CA SER A 59 -13.04 -18.08 -4.59
C SER A 59 -12.10 -17.30 -3.71
N TRP A 60 -12.53 -16.14 -3.27
CA TRP A 60 -11.69 -15.26 -2.47
C TRP A 60 -11.85 -15.54 -0.98
N ALA A 61 -10.74 -15.68 -0.26
CA ALA A 61 -10.77 -16.00 1.15
C ALA A 61 -11.28 -14.82 2.00
N GLY A 62 -10.74 -13.63 1.82
CA GLY A 62 -11.06 -12.49 2.68
C GLY A 62 -11.42 -11.20 1.97
N LEU A 63 -11.34 -11.13 0.65
CA LEU A 63 -11.59 -9.91 -0.15
C LEU A 63 -10.76 -8.73 0.34
N THR A 64 -9.51 -8.99 0.75
CA THR A 64 -8.56 -8.02 1.28
C THR A 64 -7.45 -7.72 0.28
N PHE A 65 -6.74 -6.64 0.50
CA PHE A 65 -5.60 -6.23 -0.31
C PHE A 65 -4.43 -5.78 0.59
N PRO A 66 -3.17 -5.93 0.16
CA PRO A 66 -2.00 -5.63 0.99
C PRO A 66 -1.59 -4.16 0.99
N GLY A 67 -2.41 -3.28 0.42
CA GLY A 67 -2.10 -1.88 0.21
C GLY A 67 -2.09 -1.02 1.47
N SER A 68 -1.90 0.29 1.30
CA SER A 68 -1.94 1.26 2.38
C SER A 68 -3.33 1.85 2.55
N SER A 69 -3.87 1.74 3.75
CA SER A 69 -5.14 2.36 4.14
C SER A 69 -5.15 2.66 5.64
N LEU A 70 -5.82 3.73 6.04
CA LEU A 70 -6.14 4.03 7.43
C LEU A 70 -7.61 3.70 7.72
N PRO A 71 -7.98 3.47 8.98
CA PRO A 71 -9.38 3.30 9.35
C PRO A 71 -10.22 4.50 8.91
N ASN A 72 -11.34 4.22 8.22
CA ASN A 72 -12.26 5.24 7.67
C ASN A 72 -11.61 6.24 6.69
N ALA A 73 -10.53 5.85 6.03
CA ALA A 73 -9.88 6.70 5.03
C ALA A 73 -10.71 6.81 3.76
N MET A 74 -10.64 7.97 3.11
CA MET A 74 -11.19 8.18 1.76
C MET A 74 -10.29 7.56 0.68
N VAL A 75 -8.99 7.45 0.97
CA VAL A 75 -7.98 6.91 0.06
C VAL A 75 -7.51 5.55 0.55
N GLN A 76 -7.54 4.58 -0.33
CA GLN A 76 -7.08 3.21 -0.09
C GLN A 76 -6.20 2.79 -1.26
N LEU A 77 -4.89 2.83 -1.05
CA LEU A 77 -3.90 2.46 -2.06
C LEU A 77 -3.77 0.95 -2.15
N SER A 78 -3.77 0.41 -3.34
CA SER A 78 -3.62 -1.02 -3.58
C SER A 78 -2.92 -1.31 -4.91
N PRO A 79 -2.05 -2.32 -4.98
CA PRO A 79 -1.68 -2.92 -6.24
C PRO A 79 -2.90 -3.61 -6.87
N ILE A 80 -2.94 -3.65 -8.19
CA ILE A 80 -3.95 -4.37 -8.97
C ILE A 80 -3.26 -5.49 -9.73
N THR A 81 -3.64 -6.74 -9.41
CA THR A 81 -3.12 -7.94 -10.08
C THR A 81 -4.21 -8.67 -10.86
N ALA A 82 -5.49 -8.43 -10.54
CA ALA A 82 -6.61 -9.07 -11.20
C ALA A 82 -7.84 -8.16 -11.26
N TYR A 83 -8.14 -7.63 -12.43
CA TYR A 83 -9.42 -6.96 -12.69
C TYR A 83 -10.57 -7.95 -12.59
N GLY A 84 -11.70 -7.50 -12.04
CA GLY A 84 -12.86 -8.37 -11.82
C GLY A 84 -12.70 -9.32 -10.63
N SER A 85 -11.63 -9.21 -9.84
CA SER A 85 -11.49 -9.91 -8.57
C SER A 85 -12.15 -9.14 -7.42
N GLY A 86 -12.36 -9.82 -6.30
CA GLY A 86 -13.08 -9.23 -5.17
C GLY A 86 -12.39 -8.00 -4.55
N ALA A 87 -11.08 -7.90 -4.64
CA ALA A 87 -10.29 -6.81 -4.05
C ALA A 87 -9.25 -6.20 -5.00
N GLY A 88 -9.20 -6.60 -6.26
CA GLY A 88 -8.22 -6.13 -7.24
C GLY A 88 -6.83 -6.75 -7.10
N TYR A 89 -6.54 -7.45 -6.03
CA TYR A 89 -5.28 -8.13 -5.76
C TYR A 89 -5.53 -9.61 -5.40
N GLN A 90 -4.68 -10.48 -5.92
CA GLN A 90 -4.63 -11.89 -5.54
C GLN A 90 -3.19 -12.35 -5.35
N TYR A 91 -2.92 -13.01 -4.24
CA TYR A 91 -1.56 -13.36 -3.83
C TYR A 91 -0.82 -14.28 -4.81
N GLU A 92 -1.51 -15.18 -5.52
CA GLU A 92 -0.86 -16.08 -6.49
C GLU A 92 -0.52 -15.41 -7.82
N ASP A 93 -0.94 -14.18 -8.04
CA ASP A 93 -0.64 -13.46 -9.28
C ASP A 93 0.81 -12.99 -9.30
N THR A 94 1.38 -12.90 -10.49
CA THR A 94 2.78 -12.49 -10.72
C THR A 94 2.91 -11.25 -11.59
N VAL A 95 1.77 -10.60 -11.89
CA VAL A 95 1.70 -9.40 -12.74
C VAL A 95 0.91 -8.31 -12.04
N ILE A 96 1.47 -7.10 -11.99
CA ILE A 96 0.79 -5.88 -11.54
C ILE A 96 0.43 -5.04 -12.76
N TYR A 97 -0.84 -4.59 -12.83
CA TYR A 97 -1.38 -3.70 -13.85
C TYR A 97 -1.35 -2.22 -13.46
N GLY A 98 -1.12 -1.93 -12.20
CA GLY A 98 -1.03 -0.58 -11.68
C GLY A 98 -1.38 -0.51 -10.20
N PHE A 99 -1.45 0.72 -9.71
CA PHE A 99 -1.78 1.03 -8.32
C PHE A 99 -2.96 2.00 -8.29
N THR A 100 -3.93 1.73 -7.44
CA THR A 100 -5.15 2.55 -7.32
C THR A 100 -5.19 3.31 -6.00
N HIS A 101 -5.94 4.42 -5.96
CA HIS A 101 -6.27 5.20 -4.77
C HIS A 101 -7.67 4.86 -4.21
N THR A 102 -8.43 4.05 -4.92
CA THR A 102 -9.85 3.84 -4.67
C THR A 102 -10.18 2.36 -4.52
N ASN A 103 -9.41 1.61 -3.75
CA ASN A 103 -9.78 0.24 -3.45
C ASN A 103 -10.84 0.20 -2.35
N LYS A 104 -11.93 -0.51 -2.57
CA LYS A 104 -12.96 -0.73 -1.56
C LYS A 104 -13.09 -2.20 -1.17
N GLY A 105 -12.47 -3.11 -1.95
CA GLY A 105 -12.76 -4.53 -1.90
C GLY A 105 -14.16 -4.83 -2.47
N HIS A 106 -14.56 -6.07 -2.43
CA HIS A 106 -15.90 -6.52 -2.79
C HIS A 106 -16.39 -6.04 -4.18
N TRP A 107 -15.56 -6.25 -5.20
CA TRP A 107 -15.85 -5.96 -6.63
C TRP A 107 -15.98 -4.50 -7.02
N ASN A 108 -15.72 -3.59 -6.12
CA ASN A 108 -15.91 -2.17 -6.37
C ASN A 108 -14.59 -1.41 -6.46
N LEU A 109 -14.62 -0.35 -7.26
CA LEU A 109 -13.55 0.63 -7.42
C LEU A 109 -12.31 0.06 -8.10
N CYS A 110 -11.11 0.31 -7.62
CA CYS A 110 -9.85 0.12 -8.35
C CYS A 110 -9.82 0.93 -9.67
N ASN A 111 -10.37 2.14 -9.62
CA ASN A 111 -10.46 3.03 -10.77
C ASN A 111 -9.12 3.73 -11.04
N ILE A 112 -8.89 4.07 -12.31
CA ILE A 112 -7.77 4.91 -12.75
C ILE A 112 -6.44 4.40 -12.17
N PRO A 113 -6.03 3.17 -12.50
CA PRO A 113 -4.74 2.66 -12.04
C PRO A 113 -3.59 3.48 -12.59
N ILE A 114 -2.60 3.70 -11.74
CA ILE A 114 -1.39 4.43 -12.04
C ILE A 114 -0.23 3.44 -12.09
N LEU A 115 0.53 3.43 -13.18
CA LEU A 115 1.69 2.56 -13.34
C LEU A 115 2.94 3.39 -13.68
N PRO A 116 3.98 3.39 -12.84
CA PRO A 116 5.27 3.95 -13.21
C PRO A 116 5.98 3.04 -14.21
N VAL A 117 6.54 3.60 -15.25
CA VAL A 117 7.23 2.88 -16.32
C VAL A 117 8.54 3.57 -16.70
N SER A 118 9.53 2.80 -17.14
CA SER A 118 10.81 3.33 -17.65
C SER A 118 10.85 3.40 -19.17
N ASP A 119 10.11 2.53 -19.85
CA ASP A 119 9.90 2.52 -21.30
C ASP A 119 8.57 1.79 -21.52
N PRO A 120 7.49 2.52 -21.77
CA PRO A 120 6.16 1.92 -21.77
C PRO A 120 5.94 0.95 -22.93
N GLY A 121 6.56 1.17 -24.09
CA GLY A 121 6.22 0.39 -25.27
C GLY A 121 4.72 0.28 -25.42
N GLU A 122 4.21 -0.92 -25.70
CA GLU A 122 2.79 -1.25 -25.72
C GLU A 122 2.31 -1.99 -24.44
N LYS A 123 3.19 -2.17 -23.47
CA LYS A 123 2.90 -2.99 -22.28
C LYS A 123 2.46 -2.13 -21.10
N PHE A 124 1.24 -2.35 -20.63
CA PHE A 124 0.63 -1.66 -19.49
C PHE A 124 0.57 -2.55 -18.24
N SER A 125 1.66 -3.27 -17.96
CA SER A 125 1.77 -4.15 -16.80
C SER A 125 3.22 -4.49 -16.51
N SER A 126 3.53 -4.93 -15.30
CA SER A 126 4.85 -5.42 -14.94
C SER A 126 4.76 -6.71 -14.16
N ARG A 127 5.68 -7.63 -14.43
CA ARG A 127 5.92 -8.78 -13.56
C ARG A 127 6.49 -8.30 -12.23
N PHE A 128 6.22 -9.05 -11.19
CA PHE A 128 6.78 -8.86 -9.87
C PHE A 128 7.00 -10.19 -9.16
N SER A 129 7.67 -10.16 -8.03
CA SER A 129 7.88 -11.33 -7.18
C SER A 129 7.64 -11.00 -5.73
N HIS A 130 6.94 -11.88 -4.99
CA HIS A 130 6.72 -11.75 -3.54
C HIS A 130 8.04 -11.72 -2.73
N LYS A 131 9.16 -12.20 -3.29
CA LYS A 131 10.48 -12.04 -2.67
C LYS A 131 10.93 -10.58 -2.59
N ARG A 132 10.33 -9.69 -3.42
CA ARG A 132 10.59 -8.25 -3.49
C ARG A 132 9.32 -7.44 -3.27
N GLU A 133 8.39 -8.02 -2.55
CA GLU A 133 7.14 -7.41 -2.10
C GLU A 133 7.11 -7.38 -0.58
N SER A 134 6.65 -6.32 -0.01
CA SER A 134 6.44 -6.19 1.44
C SER A 134 5.24 -5.32 1.74
N SER A 135 4.56 -5.63 2.83
CA SER A 135 3.40 -4.87 3.28
C SER A 135 3.31 -4.86 4.80
N ALA A 136 2.87 -3.74 5.33
CA ALA A 136 2.57 -3.53 6.74
C ALA A 136 1.38 -2.57 6.86
N PRO A 137 0.70 -2.47 8.00
CA PRO A 137 -0.36 -1.49 8.18
C PRO A 137 0.09 -0.07 7.80
N GLY A 138 -0.57 0.51 6.79
CA GLY A 138 -0.25 1.85 6.27
C GLY A 138 0.94 1.94 5.32
N PHE A 139 1.53 0.81 4.91
CA PHE A 139 2.67 0.80 4.00
C PHE A 139 2.63 -0.42 3.08
N TYR A 140 2.96 -0.20 1.80
CA TYR A 140 3.16 -1.25 0.81
C TYR A 140 4.37 -0.95 -0.06
N GLN A 141 5.13 -1.97 -0.43
CA GLN A 141 6.28 -1.84 -1.32
C GLN A 141 6.39 -3.05 -2.24
N VAL A 142 6.77 -2.78 -3.49
CA VAL A 142 7.04 -3.83 -4.48
C VAL A 142 8.05 -3.36 -5.52
N TYR A 143 8.79 -4.30 -6.08
CA TYR A 143 9.67 -4.04 -7.21
C TYR A 143 9.04 -4.52 -8.52
N LEU A 144 8.93 -3.62 -9.49
CA LEU A 144 8.44 -3.90 -10.83
C LEU A 144 9.59 -4.42 -11.69
N ASP A 145 9.54 -5.71 -12.03
CA ASP A 145 10.64 -6.42 -12.68
C ASP A 145 10.91 -5.93 -14.11
N ASP A 146 9.85 -5.66 -14.86
CA ASP A 146 9.98 -5.29 -16.27
C ASP A 146 10.48 -3.85 -16.46
N TYR A 147 10.21 -2.99 -15.50
CA TYR A 147 10.59 -1.56 -15.56
C TYR A 147 11.75 -1.19 -14.65
N HIS A 148 12.19 -2.12 -13.77
CA HIS A 148 13.27 -1.89 -12.80
C HIS A 148 12.96 -0.70 -11.85
N ILE A 149 11.74 -0.64 -11.35
CA ILE A 149 11.26 0.43 -10.48
C ILE A 149 10.85 -0.13 -9.11
N ASN A 150 11.35 0.49 -8.05
CA ASN A 150 10.86 0.22 -6.70
C ASN A 150 9.71 1.18 -6.40
N VAL A 151 8.55 0.63 -6.06
CA VAL A 151 7.34 1.37 -5.73
C VAL A 151 7.08 1.26 -4.24
N SER A 152 6.88 2.39 -3.57
CA SER A 152 6.42 2.43 -2.18
C SER A 152 5.16 3.28 -2.08
N LEU A 153 4.18 2.79 -1.33
CA LEU A 153 2.89 3.43 -1.13
C LEU A 153 2.65 3.66 0.36
N THR A 154 2.18 4.86 0.69
CA THR A 154 1.64 5.17 2.02
C THR A 154 0.45 6.11 1.88
N SER A 155 -0.35 6.26 2.93
CA SER A 155 -1.57 7.06 2.86
C SER A 155 -1.87 7.77 4.17
N THR A 156 -2.57 8.88 4.04
CA THR A 156 -3.28 9.55 5.13
C THR A 156 -4.78 9.30 4.99
N LEU A 157 -5.61 9.97 5.78
CA LEU A 157 -7.06 9.86 5.67
C LEU A 157 -7.61 10.31 4.29
N ARG A 158 -6.89 11.21 3.60
CA ARG A 158 -7.40 11.86 2.37
C ARG A 158 -6.40 11.89 1.23
N CYS A 159 -5.13 11.55 1.47
CA CYS A 159 -4.09 11.62 0.45
C CYS A 159 -3.37 10.28 0.36
N GLY A 160 -3.09 9.85 -0.86
CA GLY A 160 -2.17 8.76 -1.16
C GLY A 160 -0.81 9.32 -1.58
N ASP A 161 0.25 8.72 -1.11
CA ASP A 161 1.62 9.05 -1.50
C ASP A 161 2.27 7.86 -2.20
N HIS A 162 2.83 8.11 -3.38
CA HIS A 162 3.53 7.13 -4.19
C HIS A 162 4.97 7.58 -4.38
N LYS A 163 5.91 6.78 -3.91
CA LYS A 163 7.34 6.97 -4.19
C LYS A 163 7.81 5.97 -5.24
N TYR A 164 8.40 6.47 -6.32
CA TYR A 164 8.95 5.66 -7.41
C TYR A 164 10.47 5.84 -7.51
N GLU A 165 11.21 4.78 -7.30
CA GLU A 165 12.67 4.77 -7.40
C GLU A 165 13.07 4.03 -8.67
N TYR A 166 13.36 4.79 -9.72
CA TYR A 166 13.81 4.26 -11.00
C TYR A 166 15.29 3.88 -10.93
N LYS A 167 15.63 2.66 -11.29
CA LYS A 167 17.05 2.23 -11.37
C LYS A 167 17.76 2.80 -12.59
N ASN A 168 17.00 3.08 -13.66
CA ASN A 168 17.50 3.69 -14.88
C ASN A 168 17.13 5.18 -14.91
N ASN A 169 18.00 6.00 -15.51
CA ASN A 169 17.80 7.44 -15.59
C ASN A 169 17.00 7.91 -16.83
N THR A 170 16.60 6.98 -17.69
CA THR A 170 15.89 7.28 -18.94
C THR A 170 14.44 6.85 -18.88
N GLY A 171 13.56 7.56 -19.59
CA GLY A 171 12.19 7.14 -19.85
C GLY A 171 11.26 7.13 -18.63
N ARG A 172 11.49 7.99 -17.63
CA ARG A 172 10.63 8.07 -16.43
C ARG A 172 9.27 8.63 -16.79
N GLN A 173 8.26 7.77 -16.75
CA GLN A 173 6.88 8.13 -17.10
C GLN A 173 5.92 7.53 -16.09
N ILE A 174 4.72 8.10 -16.05
CA ILE A 174 3.61 7.59 -15.26
C ILE A 174 2.42 7.43 -16.19
N LEU A 175 1.89 6.22 -16.27
CA LEU A 175 0.70 5.91 -17.05
C LEU A 175 -0.53 5.99 -16.14
N PHE A 176 -1.58 6.62 -16.65
CA PHE A 176 -2.91 6.67 -16.05
C PHE A 176 -3.86 5.90 -16.97
N ASP A 177 -4.37 4.75 -16.52
CA ASP A 177 -5.30 3.97 -17.31
C ASP A 177 -6.75 4.37 -16.99
N LEU A 178 -7.31 5.26 -17.79
CA LEU A 178 -8.67 5.78 -17.59
C LEU A 178 -9.76 4.78 -18.00
N ALA A 179 -9.40 3.78 -18.79
CA ALA A 179 -10.33 2.79 -19.31
C ALA A 179 -10.49 1.57 -18.38
N LYS A 180 -9.67 1.46 -17.33
CA LYS A 180 -9.65 0.28 -16.44
C LYS A 180 -10.20 0.60 -15.06
N ALA A 181 -10.97 -0.36 -14.57
CA ALA A 181 -11.48 -0.43 -13.21
C ALA A 181 -11.81 -1.88 -12.87
N ASN A 182 -12.07 -2.17 -11.62
CA ASN A 182 -12.53 -3.50 -11.22
C ASN A 182 -13.92 -3.83 -11.77
N ASN A 183 -14.76 -2.82 -11.91
CA ASN A 183 -16.02 -2.89 -12.62
C ASN A 183 -15.91 -2.34 -14.04
N ARG A 184 -16.93 -2.59 -14.87
CA ARG A 184 -16.99 -2.11 -16.24
C ARG A 184 -17.00 -0.58 -16.28
N VAL A 185 -16.05 -0.01 -17.02
CA VAL A 185 -16.03 1.42 -17.32
C VAL A 185 -16.92 1.66 -18.54
N GLY A 186 -17.95 2.49 -18.38
CA GLY A 186 -18.87 2.86 -19.48
C GLY A 186 -18.35 3.98 -20.38
N GLY A 187 -17.44 4.78 -19.90
CA GLY A 187 -16.80 5.91 -20.61
C GLY A 187 -16.01 6.80 -19.66
N TRP A 188 -15.18 7.66 -20.24
CA TRP A 188 -14.41 8.68 -19.51
C TRP A 188 -14.17 9.90 -20.42
N ALA A 189 -13.96 11.06 -19.81
CA ALA A 189 -13.54 12.28 -20.46
C ALA A 189 -12.52 13.02 -19.60
N ILE A 190 -11.65 13.79 -20.22
CA ILE A 190 -10.75 14.75 -19.56
C ILE A 190 -11.15 16.13 -20.06
N GLU A 191 -11.47 17.04 -19.14
CA GLU A 191 -11.77 18.45 -19.40
C GLU A 191 -10.59 19.34 -19.01
#